data_bea4b2743ad45918b1445ffd26c27d89
#
_entry.id   bea4b2743ad45918b1445ffd26c27d89
#
_cell.length_a   1.000
_cell.length_b   1.000
_cell.length_c   1.000
_cell.angle_alpha   90.00
_cell.angle_beta   90.00
_cell.angle_gamma   90.00
#
_symmetry.space_group_name_H-M   'P 1'
#
loop_
_entity.id
_entity.type
_entity.pdbx_description
1 polymer ?
#
loop_
_entity_poly.entity_id
_entity_poly.type
_entity_poly.pdbx_seq_one_letter_code
_entity_poly.pdbx_strand_id
1 'polypeptide(L)'
;MHRVVIVGGGAGGLELATKLGNSLGKKKIAEIILIDAKKTHVWKPLLHEIAAGSLNPDKDELEYIAQAHWHHFKFRYGRVNNVDSKKKIVFIEPTFDIDGTEIIPLRKIKYDTLVLSIGSTVNDFNIPGVKDYAVALDTQDQAERFHQKLHNSILRAQTQKGSVKTGQLEVVIVGGGATGVELAAELHKATREMTAYGLDRVKPDRDISIFLIEASNRLLPVLPPKISASVESELRKLNVKLFLGERVTKVTKDVVETQSGKKIISSLVVWAAGIKAPEFLSHIKGIETNSIHQIKVESTLQSSKDTDIFAFGDCAACAVKPGSHILVPPRAQAAHQQAAMLYKSIKLKVLKPNKKLPTYIYKDYGSLVNLGRYSTVGNLMGSLLGGSMFIEGLIARLMYLMLYQQHLSALHGLVSVIFRLLSKIISRRTEARVKLH
;
A
#
# COMPACT_ATOMS: atom_id res chain seq x y z
N MET A 1 -6.05 28.09 19.45
CA MET A 1 -5.78 27.76 18.01
C MET A 1 -6.34 26.37 17.77
N HIS A 2 -7.18 26.21 16.76
CA HIS A 2 -7.81 24.94 16.42
C HIS A 2 -6.76 23.88 16.03
N ARG A 3 -6.80 22.71 16.65
CA ARG A 3 -5.83 21.64 16.43
C ARG A 3 -6.42 20.51 15.59
N VAL A 4 -5.84 20.30 14.42
CA VAL A 4 -6.18 19.19 13.51
C VAL A 4 -5.11 18.13 13.64
N VAL A 5 -5.47 16.93 14.09
CA VAL A 5 -4.59 15.79 14.20
C VAL A 5 -4.92 14.79 13.10
N ILE A 6 -3.94 14.43 12.29
CA ILE A 6 -4.05 13.45 11.19
C ILE A 6 -3.20 12.24 11.60
N VAL A 7 -3.80 11.06 11.67
CA VAL A 7 -3.12 9.81 12.00
C VAL A 7 -3.02 8.95 10.76
N GLY A 8 -1.79 8.66 10.35
CA GLY A 8 -1.45 7.94 9.13
C GLY A 8 -1.03 8.87 7.99
N GLY A 9 0.26 8.83 7.65
CA GLY A 9 0.91 9.61 6.59
C GLY A 9 0.94 8.90 5.24
N GLY A 10 0.02 7.96 4.98
CA GLY A 10 -0.12 7.32 3.67
C GLY A 10 -0.47 8.32 2.57
N ALA A 11 -0.79 7.81 1.36
CA ALA A 11 -1.03 8.62 0.16
C ALA A 11 -1.96 9.83 0.38
N GLY A 12 -3.09 9.63 1.06
CA GLY A 12 -4.04 10.69 1.31
C GLY A 12 -3.71 11.52 2.55
N GLY A 13 -3.18 10.90 3.62
CA GLY A 13 -2.90 11.58 4.89
C GLY A 13 -1.80 12.62 4.77
N LEU A 14 -0.70 12.30 4.09
CA LEU A 14 0.39 13.24 3.83
C LEU A 14 -0.06 14.38 2.90
N GLU A 15 -0.84 14.06 1.86
CA GLU A 15 -1.41 15.08 0.97
C GLU A 15 -2.31 16.06 1.73
N LEU A 16 -3.18 15.54 2.61
CA LEU A 16 -4.07 16.36 3.44
C LEU A 16 -3.27 17.25 4.41
N ALA A 17 -2.25 16.69 5.09
CA ALA A 17 -1.37 17.43 5.99
C ALA A 17 -0.64 18.56 5.25
N THR A 18 -0.09 18.27 4.06
CA THR A 18 0.60 19.25 3.19
C THR A 18 -0.34 20.39 2.80
N LYS A 19 -1.54 20.09 2.31
CA LYS A 19 -2.52 21.12 1.86
C LYS A 19 -3.02 21.97 3.03
N LEU A 20 -3.35 21.35 4.17
CA LEU A 20 -3.80 22.08 5.36
C LEU A 20 -2.67 22.91 5.97
N GLY A 21 -1.46 22.37 6.02
CA GLY A 21 -0.28 23.08 6.51
C GLY A 21 -0.01 24.34 5.68
N ASN A 22 0.03 24.23 4.35
CA ASN A 22 0.24 25.37 3.45
C ASN A 22 -0.88 26.43 3.52
N SER A 23 -2.11 26.05 3.88
CA SER A 23 -3.24 26.98 3.93
C SER A 23 -3.54 27.54 5.32
N LEU A 24 -3.72 26.66 6.31
CA LEU A 24 -4.08 27.03 7.68
C LEU A 24 -2.87 27.13 8.62
N GLY A 25 -1.91 26.21 8.47
CA GLY A 25 -0.69 26.17 9.28
C GLY A 25 0.21 27.38 9.04
N LYS A 26 0.54 27.66 7.77
CA LYS A 26 1.33 28.83 7.36
C LYS A 26 0.77 30.16 7.88
N LYS A 27 -0.55 30.27 7.92
CA LYS A 27 -1.25 31.46 8.42
C LYS A 27 -1.47 31.44 9.94
N LYS A 28 -1.00 30.43 10.65
CA LYS A 28 -1.20 30.23 12.10
C LYS A 28 -2.69 30.23 12.53
N ILE A 29 -3.60 29.83 11.65
CA ILE A 29 -5.04 29.74 11.92
C ILE A 29 -5.35 28.45 12.67
N ALA A 30 -4.69 27.34 12.25
CA ALA A 30 -4.81 26.04 12.90
C ALA A 30 -3.42 25.39 13.07
N GLU A 31 -3.28 24.57 14.11
CA GLU A 31 -2.14 23.69 14.29
C GLU A 31 -2.44 22.37 13.59
N ILE A 32 -1.63 22.02 12.60
CA ILE A 32 -1.76 20.77 11.85
C ILE A 32 -0.69 19.81 12.36
N ILE A 33 -1.10 18.61 12.81
CA ILE A 33 -0.20 17.58 13.33
C ILE A 33 -0.43 16.30 12.54
N LEU A 34 0.63 15.77 11.92
CA LEU A 34 0.66 14.44 11.32
C LEU A 34 1.35 13.47 12.27
N ILE A 35 0.72 12.32 12.53
CA ILE A 35 1.28 11.23 13.33
C ILE A 35 1.44 10.01 12.42
N ASP A 36 2.63 9.42 12.38
CA ASP A 36 2.85 8.15 11.69
C ASP A 36 3.85 7.27 12.45
N ALA A 37 3.67 5.96 12.31
CA ALA A 37 4.53 4.94 12.91
C ALA A 37 5.86 4.75 12.15
N LYS A 38 6.02 5.40 11.00
CA LYS A 38 7.24 5.44 10.19
C LYS A 38 7.81 6.85 10.16
N LYS A 39 9.10 6.98 9.87
CA LYS A 39 9.77 8.28 9.72
C LYS A 39 9.63 8.83 8.30
N THR A 40 9.36 7.94 7.35
CA THR A 40 9.36 8.21 5.91
C THR A 40 8.06 7.72 5.27
N HIS A 41 7.70 8.37 4.18
CA HIS A 41 6.58 7.96 3.33
C HIS A 41 7.10 7.17 2.14
N VAL A 42 6.59 5.95 1.99
CA VAL A 42 6.76 5.12 0.80
C VAL A 42 5.42 4.97 0.10
N TRP A 43 5.42 5.08 -1.20
CA TRP A 43 4.24 4.85 -2.02
C TRP A 43 3.86 3.37 -1.99
N LYS A 44 2.88 3.00 -1.15
CA LYS A 44 2.48 1.59 -0.91
C LYS A 44 2.25 0.76 -2.19
N PRO A 45 1.69 1.30 -3.30
CA PRO A 45 1.59 0.58 -4.57
C PRO A 45 2.92 0.06 -5.15
N LEU A 46 4.07 0.59 -4.73
CA LEU A 46 5.40 0.14 -5.19
C LEU A 46 6.06 -0.90 -4.27
N LEU A 47 5.39 -1.39 -3.23
CA LEU A 47 5.98 -2.37 -2.31
C LEU A 47 6.37 -3.69 -3.01
N HIS A 48 5.68 -4.07 -4.07
CA HIS A 48 6.05 -5.24 -4.87
C HIS A 48 7.39 -5.06 -5.59
N GLU A 49 7.73 -3.83 -6.02
CA GLU A 49 9.04 -3.52 -6.62
C GLU A 49 10.16 -3.56 -5.58
N ILE A 50 9.89 -3.10 -4.34
CA ILE A 50 10.85 -3.20 -3.22
C ILE A 50 11.07 -4.68 -2.86
N ALA A 51 10.00 -5.46 -2.74
CA ALA A 51 10.07 -6.89 -2.43
C ALA A 51 10.86 -7.68 -3.49
N ALA A 52 10.74 -7.32 -4.75
CA ALA A 52 11.52 -7.91 -5.84
C ALA A 52 12.95 -7.34 -5.93
N GLY A 53 13.26 -6.21 -5.27
CA GLY A 53 14.54 -5.53 -5.35
C GLY A 53 14.71 -4.59 -6.55
N SER A 54 13.66 -4.35 -7.32
CA SER A 54 13.69 -3.46 -8.50
C SER A 54 13.63 -1.98 -8.14
N LEU A 55 13.18 -1.65 -6.93
CA LEU A 55 13.15 -0.30 -6.38
C LEU A 55 14.03 -0.23 -5.14
N ASN A 56 14.88 0.78 -5.08
CA ASN A 56 15.61 1.11 -3.86
C ASN A 56 14.82 2.17 -3.07
N PRO A 57 14.22 1.82 -1.92
CA PRO A 57 13.41 2.75 -1.16
C PRO A 57 14.20 3.97 -0.65
N ASP A 58 15.49 3.82 -0.30
CA ASP A 58 16.34 4.89 0.21
C ASP A 58 16.41 6.12 -0.72
N LYS A 59 16.18 5.91 -2.02
CA LYS A 59 16.21 6.98 -3.03
C LYS A 59 14.84 7.63 -3.30
N ASP A 60 13.78 6.89 -3.07
CA ASP A 60 12.42 7.27 -3.48
C ASP A 60 11.49 7.59 -2.28
N GLU A 61 11.94 7.38 -1.04
CA GLU A 61 11.16 7.72 0.16
C GLU A 61 11.20 9.21 0.49
N LEU A 62 10.16 9.67 1.18
CA LEU A 62 10.02 11.07 1.58
C LEU A 62 10.02 11.18 3.10
N GLU A 63 10.95 11.94 3.64
CA GLU A 63 11.02 12.17 5.08
C GLU A 63 9.88 13.08 5.57
N TYR A 64 9.08 12.60 6.52
CA TYR A 64 7.98 13.38 7.10
C TYR A 64 8.44 14.65 7.80
N ILE A 65 9.62 14.64 8.45
CA ILE A 65 10.17 15.82 9.15
C ILE A 65 10.47 16.94 8.15
N ALA A 66 11.08 16.60 7.00
CA ALA A 66 11.38 17.56 5.94
C ALA A 66 10.09 18.11 5.33
N GLN A 67 9.12 17.24 5.03
CA GLN A 67 7.81 17.64 4.53
C GLN A 67 7.09 18.57 5.51
N ALA A 68 7.14 18.26 6.80
CA ALA A 68 6.52 19.07 7.85
C ALA A 68 7.10 20.48 7.90
N HIS A 69 8.44 20.60 7.79
CA HIS A 69 9.14 21.89 7.75
C HIS A 69 8.71 22.73 6.54
N TRP A 70 8.77 22.15 5.34
CA TRP A 70 8.46 22.87 4.11
C TRP A 70 6.98 23.26 3.96
N HIS A 71 6.09 22.47 4.55
CA HIS A 71 4.65 22.61 4.37
C HIS A 71 3.91 23.05 5.64
N HIS A 72 4.61 23.59 6.64
CA HIS A 72 4.02 24.25 7.82
C HIS A 72 3.04 23.38 8.63
N PHE A 73 3.32 22.08 8.76
CA PHE A 73 2.67 21.20 9.72
C PHE A 73 3.71 20.61 10.68
N LYS A 74 3.27 19.96 11.75
CA LYS A 74 4.13 19.29 12.71
C LYS A 74 4.08 17.78 12.51
N PHE A 75 5.22 17.12 12.46
CA PHE A 75 5.28 15.66 12.46
C PHE A 75 5.53 15.12 13.88
N ARG A 76 4.83 14.02 14.19
CA ARG A 76 5.01 13.27 15.44
C ARG A 76 5.20 11.80 15.11
N TYR A 77 6.43 11.32 15.24
CA TYR A 77 6.78 9.93 15.04
C TYR A 77 6.19 9.06 16.16
N GLY A 78 5.56 7.95 15.84
CA GLY A 78 5.07 6.92 16.74
C GLY A 78 3.75 6.30 16.32
N ARG A 79 3.45 5.15 16.89
CA ARG A 79 2.24 4.38 16.62
C ARG A 79 1.10 4.83 17.52
N VAL A 80 -0.02 5.17 16.93
CA VAL A 80 -1.27 5.41 17.68
C VAL A 80 -1.90 4.05 17.98
N ASN A 81 -2.27 3.83 19.23
CA ASN A 81 -2.91 2.59 19.70
C ASN A 81 -4.29 2.81 20.30
N ASN A 82 -4.63 4.04 20.66
CA ASN A 82 -5.93 4.36 21.24
C ASN A 82 -6.35 5.81 21.00
N VAL A 83 -7.64 6.07 21.07
CA VAL A 83 -8.27 7.39 21.01
C VAL A 83 -9.35 7.46 22.08
N ASP A 84 -9.29 8.46 22.93
CA ASP A 84 -10.39 8.85 23.84
C ASP A 84 -11.20 9.95 23.15
N SER A 85 -12.32 9.56 22.52
CA SER A 85 -13.17 10.50 21.77
C SER A 85 -13.84 11.52 22.70
N LYS A 86 -14.21 11.14 23.94
CA LYS A 86 -14.85 12.04 24.90
C LYS A 86 -13.90 13.13 25.38
N LYS A 87 -12.64 12.78 25.68
CA LYS A 87 -11.60 13.72 26.11
C LYS A 87 -10.87 14.37 24.96
N LYS A 88 -11.13 13.91 23.71
CA LYS A 88 -10.45 14.34 22.47
C LYS A 88 -8.91 14.18 22.58
N ILE A 89 -8.46 12.98 22.93
CA ILE A 89 -7.04 12.67 23.13
C ILE A 89 -6.66 11.45 22.25
N VAL A 90 -5.56 11.59 21.51
CA VAL A 90 -4.88 10.50 20.81
C VAL A 90 -3.70 10.04 21.68
N PHE A 91 -3.56 8.71 21.83
CA PHE A 91 -2.46 8.07 22.57
C PHE A 91 -1.45 7.51 21.55
N ILE A 92 -0.18 7.87 21.75
CA ILE A 92 0.94 7.38 20.96
C ILE A 92 1.81 6.50 21.85
N GLU A 93 2.04 5.27 21.43
CA GLU A 93 2.86 4.28 22.13
C GLU A 93 4.28 4.80 22.42
N PRO A 94 4.92 4.32 23.50
CA PRO A 94 6.35 4.50 23.67
C PRO A 94 7.11 3.89 22.49
N THR A 95 8.27 4.44 22.20
CA THR A 95 9.17 3.92 21.16
C THR A 95 10.45 3.44 21.83
N PHE A 96 10.86 2.24 21.47
CA PHE A 96 12.07 1.60 21.97
C PHE A 96 13.11 1.47 20.87
N ASP A 97 14.38 1.44 21.22
CA ASP A 97 15.46 1.07 20.31
C ASP A 97 15.60 -0.47 20.18
N ILE A 98 16.67 -0.88 19.47
CA ILE A 98 16.96 -2.31 19.21
C ILE A 98 17.27 -3.05 20.53
N ASP A 99 17.85 -2.36 21.51
CA ASP A 99 18.25 -2.92 22.80
C ASP A 99 17.10 -2.90 23.83
N GLY A 100 15.91 -2.40 23.43
CA GLY A 100 14.74 -2.29 24.28
C GLY A 100 14.74 -1.07 25.21
N THR A 101 15.65 -0.11 25.02
CA THR A 101 15.66 1.15 25.76
C THR A 101 14.57 2.08 25.26
N GLU A 102 13.77 2.67 26.18
CA GLU A 102 12.74 3.63 25.80
C GLU A 102 13.38 4.94 25.31
N ILE A 103 13.22 5.22 23.99
CA ILE A 103 13.70 6.45 23.36
C ILE A 103 12.66 7.57 23.48
N ILE A 104 11.39 7.23 23.34
CA ILE A 104 10.28 8.18 23.37
C ILE A 104 9.19 7.62 24.27
N PRO A 105 8.81 8.32 25.34
CA PRO A 105 7.77 7.85 26.27
C PRO A 105 6.38 7.93 25.63
N LEU A 106 5.39 7.34 26.30
CA LEU A 106 3.98 7.46 25.94
C LEU A 106 3.57 8.94 25.88
N ARG A 107 2.93 9.32 24.78
CA ARG A 107 2.48 10.71 24.55
C ARG A 107 0.99 10.78 24.35
N LYS A 108 0.42 11.90 24.79
CA LYS A 108 -1.00 12.23 24.65
C LYS A 108 -1.12 13.52 23.87
N ILE A 109 -1.87 13.51 22.78
CA ILE A 109 -2.12 14.69 21.94
C ILE A 109 -3.61 15.00 21.94
N LYS A 110 -3.98 16.20 22.39
CA LYS A 110 -5.35 16.71 22.31
C LYS A 110 -5.64 17.15 20.88
N TYR A 111 -6.90 17.00 20.44
CA TYR A 111 -7.37 17.48 19.15
C TYR A 111 -8.71 18.22 19.28
N ASP A 112 -8.98 19.10 18.33
CA ASP A 112 -10.32 19.65 18.07
C ASP A 112 -10.97 18.93 16.88
N THR A 113 -10.17 18.52 15.91
CA THR A 113 -10.56 17.68 14.79
C THR A 113 -9.54 16.53 14.63
N LEU A 114 -10.03 15.30 14.57
CA LEU A 114 -9.22 14.12 14.32
C LEU A 114 -9.51 13.56 12.93
N VAL A 115 -8.48 13.17 12.21
CA VAL A 115 -8.58 12.49 10.92
C VAL A 115 -7.81 11.17 11.00
N LEU A 116 -8.52 10.06 10.78
CA LEU A 116 -7.94 8.71 10.76
C LEU A 116 -7.75 8.29 9.30
N SER A 117 -6.49 8.12 8.88
CA SER A 117 -6.06 7.75 7.53
C SER A 117 -4.97 6.67 7.55
N ILE A 118 -5.10 5.75 8.50
CA ILE A 118 -4.09 4.75 8.86
C ILE A 118 -3.91 3.69 7.75
N GLY A 119 -4.87 3.60 6.82
CA GLY A 119 -4.86 2.60 5.77
C GLY A 119 -5.33 1.22 6.25
N SER A 120 -4.90 0.20 5.56
CA SER A 120 -5.22 -1.21 5.84
C SER A 120 -3.97 -2.02 6.13
N THR A 121 -4.18 -3.17 6.75
CA THR A 121 -3.20 -4.25 6.88
C THR A 121 -3.71 -5.49 6.16
N VAL A 122 -2.82 -6.41 5.85
CA VAL A 122 -3.15 -7.70 5.27
C VAL A 122 -4.06 -8.49 6.22
N ASN A 123 -5.06 -9.16 5.66
CA ASN A 123 -5.92 -10.06 6.40
C ASN A 123 -5.38 -11.49 6.33
N ASP A 124 -4.98 -12.03 7.45
CA ASP A 124 -4.50 -13.41 7.59
C ASP A 124 -5.63 -14.45 7.64
N PHE A 125 -6.90 -14.01 7.70
CA PHE A 125 -8.10 -14.84 7.85
C PHE A 125 -8.00 -15.84 8.99
N ASN A 126 -7.13 -15.61 9.97
CA ASN A 126 -6.79 -16.52 11.07
C ASN A 126 -6.31 -17.91 10.59
N ILE A 127 -5.71 -17.98 9.39
CA ILE A 127 -5.16 -19.22 8.85
C ILE A 127 -3.90 -19.58 9.64
N PRO A 128 -3.80 -20.82 10.14
CA PRO A 128 -2.66 -21.27 10.95
C PRO A 128 -1.33 -21.07 10.22
N GLY A 129 -0.36 -20.46 10.91
CA GLY A 129 1.02 -20.28 10.48
C GLY A 129 1.26 -19.11 9.50
N VAL A 130 0.21 -18.40 9.06
CA VAL A 130 0.41 -17.22 8.16
C VAL A 130 1.25 -16.15 8.85
N LYS A 131 0.96 -15.82 10.10
CA LYS A 131 1.71 -14.80 10.86
C LYS A 131 3.18 -15.19 11.09
N ASP A 132 3.46 -16.50 11.23
CA ASP A 132 4.77 -17.00 11.62
C ASP A 132 5.68 -17.22 10.40
N TYR A 133 5.13 -17.70 9.29
CA TYR A 133 5.89 -18.23 8.17
C TYR A 133 5.73 -17.46 6.87
N ALA A 134 4.64 -16.72 6.69
CA ALA A 134 4.46 -15.86 5.52
C ALA A 134 4.94 -14.42 5.78
N VAL A 135 5.38 -13.74 4.74
CA VAL A 135 5.68 -12.31 4.79
C VAL A 135 4.50 -11.56 4.18
N ALA A 136 3.84 -10.73 4.98
CA ALA A 136 2.85 -9.79 4.45
C ALA A 136 3.54 -8.70 3.61
N LEU A 137 2.81 -8.06 2.71
CA LEU A 137 3.35 -6.98 1.87
C LEU A 137 2.60 -5.66 2.15
N ASP A 138 2.64 -5.22 3.39
CA ASP A 138 1.97 -4.01 3.87
C ASP A 138 2.89 -2.83 4.10
N THR A 139 4.14 -3.12 4.46
CA THR A 139 5.14 -2.12 4.86
C THR A 139 6.45 -2.32 4.10
N GLN A 140 7.24 -1.26 4.04
CA GLN A 140 8.59 -1.30 3.46
C GLN A 140 9.46 -2.36 4.13
N ASP A 141 9.50 -2.40 5.48
CA ASP A 141 10.31 -3.38 6.23
C ASP A 141 9.94 -4.84 5.87
N GLN A 142 8.64 -5.10 5.63
CA GLN A 142 8.19 -6.42 5.19
C GLN A 142 8.65 -6.73 3.77
N ALA A 143 8.57 -5.75 2.87
CA ALA A 143 9.04 -5.90 1.49
C ALA A 143 10.56 -6.14 1.45
N GLU A 144 11.33 -5.36 2.19
CA GLU A 144 12.79 -5.53 2.32
C GLU A 144 13.17 -6.85 2.97
N ARG A 145 12.45 -7.25 4.03
CA ARG A 145 12.65 -8.56 4.68
C ARG A 145 12.39 -9.73 3.72
N PHE A 146 11.39 -9.62 2.85
CA PHE A 146 11.16 -10.63 1.81
C PHE A 146 12.28 -10.62 0.78
N HIS A 147 12.67 -9.44 0.29
CA HIS A 147 13.80 -9.28 -0.64
C HIS A 147 15.07 -9.93 -0.08
N GLN A 148 15.42 -9.64 1.17
CA GLN A 148 16.58 -10.21 1.84
C GLN A 148 16.50 -11.74 1.95
N LYS A 149 15.33 -12.31 2.26
CA LYS A 149 15.13 -13.77 2.29
C LYS A 149 15.34 -14.38 0.91
N LEU A 150 14.80 -13.79 -0.14
CA LEU A 150 14.94 -14.24 -1.52
C LEU A 150 16.42 -14.18 -1.95
N HIS A 151 17.06 -13.05 -1.74
CA HIS A 151 18.48 -12.84 -2.06
C HIS A 151 19.38 -13.86 -1.34
N ASN A 152 19.19 -14.06 -0.03
CA ASN A 152 19.95 -15.05 0.74
C ASN A 152 19.72 -16.47 0.24
N SER A 153 18.51 -16.82 -0.19
CA SER A 153 18.20 -18.14 -0.76
C SER A 153 18.91 -18.35 -2.10
N ILE A 154 18.95 -17.33 -2.96
CA ILE A 154 19.68 -17.36 -4.23
C ILE A 154 21.20 -17.47 -3.99
N LEU A 155 21.76 -16.68 -3.07
CA LEU A 155 23.20 -16.77 -2.73
C LEU A 155 23.57 -18.14 -2.18
N ARG A 156 22.73 -18.72 -1.32
CA ARG A 156 22.94 -20.08 -0.81
C ARG A 156 22.92 -21.10 -1.93
N ALA A 157 21.97 -21.00 -2.85
CA ALA A 157 21.90 -21.87 -4.02
C ALA A 157 23.13 -21.72 -4.93
N GLN A 158 23.66 -20.51 -5.09
CA GLN A 158 24.86 -20.19 -5.88
C GLN A 158 26.12 -20.82 -5.29
N THR A 159 26.25 -20.89 -3.96
CA THR A 159 27.47 -21.28 -3.27
C THR A 159 27.49 -22.73 -2.76
N GLN A 160 26.35 -23.40 -2.70
CA GLN A 160 26.25 -24.80 -2.19
C GLN A 160 26.90 -25.79 -3.13
N LYS A 161 27.42 -26.92 -2.59
CA LYS A 161 28.09 -27.98 -3.35
C LYS A 161 27.15 -28.90 -4.15
N GLY A 162 25.86 -28.87 -3.92
CA GLY A 162 24.87 -29.72 -4.60
C GLY A 162 23.94 -28.96 -5.54
N SER A 163 22.97 -29.66 -6.11
CA SER A 163 21.89 -29.06 -6.88
C SER A 163 20.94 -28.24 -5.96
N VAL A 164 20.18 -27.32 -6.55
CA VAL A 164 19.11 -26.60 -5.86
C VAL A 164 18.08 -27.62 -5.36
N LYS A 165 17.74 -27.55 -4.08
CA LYS A 165 16.77 -28.44 -3.46
C LYS A 165 15.34 -27.96 -3.72
N THR A 166 14.40 -28.87 -3.84
CA THR A 166 12.98 -28.56 -3.93
C THR A 166 12.56 -27.71 -2.72
N GLY A 167 11.82 -26.64 -2.93
CA GLY A 167 11.38 -25.68 -1.91
C GLY A 167 12.39 -24.55 -1.61
N GLN A 168 13.60 -24.62 -2.14
CA GLN A 168 14.66 -23.64 -1.83
C GLN A 168 14.48 -22.31 -2.56
N LEU A 169 14.08 -22.35 -3.83
CA LEU A 169 13.87 -21.18 -4.69
C LEU A 169 12.44 -21.13 -5.26
N GLU A 170 11.54 -21.88 -4.69
CA GLU A 170 10.11 -21.75 -4.95
C GLU A 170 9.55 -20.60 -4.14
N VAL A 171 8.90 -19.65 -4.82
CA VAL A 171 8.22 -18.53 -4.21
C VAL A 171 6.72 -18.75 -4.32
N VAL A 172 6.02 -18.75 -3.20
CA VAL A 172 4.55 -18.84 -3.16
C VAL A 172 3.96 -17.48 -2.83
N ILE A 173 3.13 -16.97 -3.73
CA ILE A 173 2.35 -15.74 -3.54
C ILE A 173 0.91 -16.14 -3.31
N VAL A 174 0.32 -15.75 -2.19
CA VAL A 174 -1.07 -16.01 -1.85
C VAL A 174 -1.88 -14.73 -2.04
N GLY A 175 -2.84 -14.75 -2.97
CA GLY A 175 -3.70 -13.64 -3.36
C GLY A 175 -3.44 -13.17 -4.79
N GLY A 176 -4.41 -13.39 -5.68
CA GLY A 176 -4.40 -13.00 -7.10
C GLY A 176 -4.96 -11.61 -7.37
N GLY A 177 -4.92 -10.71 -6.38
CA GLY A 177 -5.19 -9.28 -6.55
C GLY A 177 -4.04 -8.54 -7.25
N ALA A 178 -4.14 -7.22 -7.39
CA ALA A 178 -3.13 -6.40 -8.07
C ALA A 178 -1.73 -6.61 -7.49
N THR A 179 -1.58 -6.55 -6.17
CA THR A 179 -0.28 -6.71 -5.48
C THR A 179 0.38 -8.05 -5.79
N GLY A 180 -0.37 -9.16 -5.71
CA GLY A 180 0.19 -10.50 -5.97
C GLY A 180 0.54 -10.73 -7.44
N VAL A 181 -0.28 -10.23 -8.34
CA VAL A 181 -0.07 -10.29 -9.80
C VAL A 181 1.17 -9.47 -10.20
N GLU A 182 1.26 -8.23 -9.73
CA GLU A 182 2.40 -7.34 -10.00
C GLU A 182 3.70 -7.89 -9.39
N LEU A 183 3.64 -8.43 -8.17
CA LEU A 183 4.78 -9.09 -7.53
C LEU A 183 5.25 -10.31 -8.33
N ALA A 184 4.35 -11.16 -8.82
CA ALA A 184 4.72 -12.34 -9.60
C ALA A 184 5.50 -11.97 -10.87
N ALA A 185 5.03 -10.96 -11.60
CA ALA A 185 5.70 -10.46 -12.79
C ALA A 185 7.05 -9.79 -12.48
N GLU A 186 7.11 -8.99 -11.42
CA GLU A 186 8.33 -8.28 -11.04
C GLU A 186 9.40 -9.24 -10.50
N LEU A 187 9.03 -10.26 -9.72
CA LEU A 187 9.94 -11.32 -9.27
C LEU A 187 10.51 -12.12 -10.44
N HIS A 188 9.69 -12.44 -11.43
CA HIS A 188 10.17 -13.12 -12.64
C HIS A 188 11.26 -12.31 -13.33
N LYS A 189 11.10 -11.01 -13.46
CA LYS A 189 12.10 -10.10 -14.05
C LYS A 189 13.33 -9.97 -13.14
N ALA A 190 13.14 -9.65 -11.87
CA ALA A 190 14.21 -9.35 -10.93
C ALA A 190 15.14 -10.53 -10.72
N THR A 191 14.62 -11.75 -10.62
CA THR A 191 15.43 -12.97 -10.45
C THR A 191 16.33 -13.22 -11.66
N ARG A 192 15.88 -12.91 -12.88
CA ARG A 192 16.71 -13.00 -14.10
C ARG A 192 17.77 -11.91 -14.16
N GLU A 193 17.43 -10.71 -13.75
CA GLU A 193 18.41 -9.62 -13.67
C GLU A 193 19.48 -9.93 -12.59
N MET A 194 19.09 -10.44 -11.41
CA MET A 194 20.04 -10.85 -10.36
C MET A 194 21.03 -11.91 -10.87
N THR A 195 20.55 -12.93 -11.58
CA THR A 195 21.41 -13.99 -12.09
C THR A 195 22.35 -13.48 -13.20
N ALA A 196 21.94 -12.49 -13.99
CA ALA A 196 22.78 -11.86 -14.99
C ALA A 196 23.98 -11.08 -14.39
N TYR A 197 23.91 -10.69 -13.12
CA TYR A 197 25.00 -10.01 -12.40
C TYR A 197 26.06 -10.96 -11.79
N GLY A 198 26.17 -12.18 -12.27
CA GLY A 198 27.24 -13.11 -11.88
C GLY A 198 26.80 -14.30 -11.03
N LEU A 199 25.50 -14.58 -10.97
CA LEU A 199 24.97 -15.79 -10.34
C LEU A 199 24.82 -16.91 -11.40
N ASP A 200 25.93 -17.42 -11.90
CA ASP A 200 26.04 -18.29 -13.07
C ASP A 200 25.56 -19.74 -12.84
N ARG A 201 25.57 -20.22 -11.58
CA ARG A 201 25.09 -21.56 -11.21
C ARG A 201 23.57 -21.69 -11.15
N VAL A 202 22.88 -20.63 -10.72
CA VAL A 202 21.42 -20.60 -10.65
C VAL A 202 20.85 -20.28 -12.03
N LYS A 203 20.10 -21.20 -12.59
CA LYS A 203 19.39 -20.99 -13.88
C LYS A 203 17.93 -20.62 -13.58
N PRO A 204 17.52 -19.35 -13.76
CA PRO A 204 16.20 -18.88 -13.33
C PRO A 204 15.05 -19.72 -13.88
N ASP A 205 15.12 -20.11 -15.15
CA ASP A 205 14.05 -20.86 -15.83
C ASP A 205 13.92 -22.31 -15.35
N ARG A 206 14.97 -22.87 -14.75
CA ARG A 206 14.98 -24.25 -14.20
C ARG A 206 14.82 -24.28 -12.70
N ASP A 207 15.51 -23.38 -11.99
CA ASP A 207 15.74 -23.50 -10.56
C ASP A 207 14.78 -22.62 -9.75
N ILE A 208 14.16 -21.58 -10.36
CA ILE A 208 13.24 -20.67 -9.69
C ILE A 208 11.81 -20.93 -10.19
N SER A 209 10.89 -21.19 -9.28
CA SER A 209 9.47 -21.34 -9.59
C SER A 209 8.64 -20.34 -8.80
N ILE A 210 7.73 -19.65 -9.49
CA ILE A 210 6.79 -18.72 -8.87
C ILE A 210 5.40 -19.33 -8.93
N PHE A 211 4.76 -19.46 -7.78
CA PHE A 211 3.40 -19.96 -7.61
C PHE A 211 2.50 -18.80 -7.19
N LEU A 212 1.37 -18.64 -7.83
CA LEU A 212 0.33 -17.67 -7.45
C LEU A 212 -0.96 -18.43 -7.14
N ILE A 213 -1.41 -18.34 -5.89
CA ILE A 213 -2.62 -19.02 -5.40
C ILE A 213 -3.72 -17.98 -5.19
N GLU A 214 -4.89 -18.21 -5.79
CA GLU A 214 -6.06 -17.34 -5.68
C GLU A 214 -7.31 -18.18 -5.36
N ALA A 215 -8.06 -17.73 -4.36
CA ALA A 215 -9.28 -18.41 -3.92
C ALA A 215 -10.43 -18.31 -4.92
N SER A 216 -10.45 -17.25 -5.71
CA SER A 216 -11.41 -17.05 -6.81
C SER A 216 -10.99 -17.83 -8.05
N ASN A 217 -11.96 -18.15 -8.91
CA ASN A 217 -11.72 -18.87 -10.17
C ASN A 217 -10.97 -18.04 -11.24
N ARG A 218 -10.61 -16.79 -10.94
CA ARG A 218 -9.86 -15.90 -11.84
C ARG A 218 -9.01 -14.91 -11.07
N LEU A 219 -7.94 -14.45 -11.69
CA LEU A 219 -7.12 -13.33 -11.19
C LEU A 219 -7.91 -12.02 -11.21
N LEU A 220 -7.55 -11.07 -10.34
CA LEU A 220 -8.14 -9.74 -10.31
C LEU A 220 -9.68 -9.77 -10.32
N PRO A 221 -10.34 -10.48 -9.40
CA PRO A 221 -11.78 -10.77 -9.47
C PRO A 221 -12.67 -9.52 -9.49
N VAL A 222 -12.15 -8.39 -8.98
CA VAL A 222 -12.84 -7.09 -8.96
C VAL A 222 -12.74 -6.31 -10.28
N LEU A 223 -11.90 -6.75 -11.22
CA LEU A 223 -11.73 -6.13 -12.52
C LEU A 223 -12.53 -6.87 -13.61
N PRO A 224 -12.78 -6.23 -14.78
CA PRO A 224 -13.47 -6.87 -15.89
C PRO A 224 -12.80 -8.20 -16.31
N PRO A 225 -13.58 -9.22 -16.69
CA PRO A 225 -13.06 -10.54 -17.09
C PRO A 225 -11.99 -10.51 -18.20
N LYS A 226 -12.09 -9.57 -19.13
CA LYS A 226 -11.11 -9.39 -20.21
C LYS A 226 -9.72 -9.04 -19.68
N ILE A 227 -9.63 -8.20 -18.63
CA ILE A 227 -8.37 -7.86 -17.98
C ILE A 227 -7.80 -9.09 -17.27
N SER A 228 -8.65 -9.81 -16.56
CA SER A 228 -8.29 -11.05 -15.87
C SER A 228 -7.66 -12.07 -16.81
N ALA A 229 -8.31 -12.32 -17.96
CA ALA A 229 -7.82 -13.25 -18.96
C ALA A 229 -6.51 -12.82 -19.62
N SER A 230 -6.35 -11.52 -19.92
CA SER A 230 -5.10 -10.97 -20.46
C SER A 230 -3.95 -11.15 -19.48
N VAL A 231 -4.15 -10.79 -18.20
CA VAL A 231 -3.14 -10.94 -17.15
C VAL A 231 -2.80 -12.41 -16.91
N GLU A 232 -3.78 -13.29 -16.88
CA GLU A 232 -3.56 -14.73 -16.73
C GLU A 232 -2.69 -15.27 -17.87
N SER A 233 -3.02 -14.91 -19.13
CA SER A 233 -2.23 -15.29 -20.30
C SER A 233 -0.78 -14.83 -20.19
N GLU A 234 -0.54 -13.59 -19.80
CA GLU A 234 0.81 -13.05 -19.63
C GLU A 234 1.60 -13.77 -18.52
N LEU A 235 0.99 -14.00 -17.35
CA LEU A 235 1.68 -14.71 -16.27
C LEU A 235 2.00 -16.17 -16.64
N ARG A 236 1.14 -16.85 -17.40
CA ARG A 236 1.42 -18.20 -17.92
C ARG A 236 2.59 -18.21 -18.92
N LYS A 237 2.70 -17.19 -19.80
CA LYS A 237 3.88 -17.03 -20.68
C LYS A 237 5.17 -16.84 -19.89
N LEU A 238 5.10 -16.25 -18.70
CA LEU A 238 6.21 -16.11 -17.77
C LEU A 238 6.47 -17.37 -16.94
N ASN A 239 5.83 -18.50 -17.25
CA ASN A 239 5.92 -19.75 -16.48
C ASN A 239 5.50 -19.61 -14.99
N VAL A 240 4.70 -18.60 -14.64
CA VAL A 240 4.10 -18.51 -13.31
C VAL A 240 3.05 -19.61 -13.18
N LYS A 241 3.16 -20.43 -12.13
CA LYS A 241 2.24 -21.54 -11.85
C LYS A 241 1.01 -20.99 -11.12
N LEU A 242 -0.12 -20.94 -11.82
CA LEU A 242 -1.38 -20.38 -11.32
C LEU A 242 -2.27 -21.47 -10.72
N PHE A 243 -2.69 -21.28 -9.47
CA PHE A 243 -3.67 -22.11 -8.75
C PHE A 243 -4.90 -21.26 -8.48
N LEU A 244 -5.87 -21.30 -9.39
CA LEU A 244 -7.13 -20.57 -9.32
C LEU A 244 -8.21 -21.46 -8.70
N GLY A 245 -9.16 -20.87 -7.95
CA GLY A 245 -10.16 -21.61 -7.19
C GLY A 245 -9.58 -22.35 -5.98
N GLU A 246 -8.35 -22.03 -5.59
CA GLU A 246 -7.65 -22.70 -4.50
C GLU A 246 -7.50 -21.79 -3.28
N ARG A 247 -8.01 -22.23 -2.15
CA ARG A 247 -7.87 -21.53 -0.87
C ARG A 247 -6.75 -22.15 -0.05
N VAL A 248 -5.82 -21.33 0.42
CA VAL A 248 -4.81 -21.76 1.39
C VAL A 248 -5.49 -22.01 2.74
N THR A 249 -5.17 -23.12 3.37
CA THR A 249 -5.73 -23.55 4.66
C THR A 249 -4.70 -23.59 5.78
N LYS A 250 -3.42 -23.70 5.43
CA LYS A 250 -2.33 -23.74 6.42
C LYS A 250 -1.01 -23.33 5.76
N VAL A 251 -0.16 -22.66 6.52
CA VAL A 251 1.22 -22.35 6.16
C VAL A 251 2.13 -22.89 7.25
N THR A 252 3.16 -23.60 6.87
CA THR A 252 4.22 -24.06 7.78
C THR A 252 5.55 -23.45 7.34
N LYS A 253 6.63 -23.77 8.04
CA LYS A 253 7.97 -23.29 7.71
C LYS A 253 8.36 -23.60 6.27
N ASP A 254 7.97 -24.76 5.74
CA ASP A 254 8.44 -25.27 4.47
C ASP A 254 7.31 -25.71 3.51
N VAL A 255 6.02 -25.56 3.89
CA VAL A 255 4.89 -26.06 3.10
C VAL A 255 3.70 -25.11 3.19
N VAL A 256 3.08 -24.86 2.03
CA VAL A 256 1.76 -24.22 1.92
C VAL A 256 0.73 -25.30 1.53
N GLU A 257 -0.33 -25.44 2.29
CA GLU A 257 -1.42 -26.40 2.06
C GLU A 257 -2.68 -25.68 1.57
N THR A 258 -3.37 -26.27 0.59
CA THR A 258 -4.62 -25.74 0.05
C THR A 258 -5.82 -26.62 0.43
N GLN A 259 -7.01 -26.09 0.21
CA GLN A 259 -8.28 -26.76 0.49
C GLN A 259 -8.47 -28.08 -0.28
N SER A 260 -7.91 -28.18 -1.50
CA SER A 260 -7.94 -29.41 -2.30
C SER A 260 -6.91 -30.46 -1.85
N GLY A 261 -6.13 -30.17 -0.79
CA GLY A 261 -5.08 -31.08 -0.29
C GLY A 261 -3.73 -30.95 -1.02
N LYS A 262 -3.59 -30.02 -1.94
CA LYS A 262 -2.30 -29.74 -2.59
C LYS A 262 -1.31 -29.19 -1.58
N LYS A 263 -0.05 -29.65 -1.66
CA LYS A 263 1.07 -29.20 -0.85
C LYS A 263 2.17 -28.64 -1.73
N ILE A 264 2.52 -27.38 -1.49
CA ILE A 264 3.57 -26.68 -2.23
C ILE A 264 4.72 -26.49 -1.25
N ILE A 265 5.88 -27.10 -1.57
CA ILE A 265 7.08 -26.97 -0.74
C ILE A 265 7.71 -25.61 -1.06
N SER A 266 7.83 -24.74 -0.06
CA SER A 266 8.44 -23.43 -0.18
C SER A 266 8.70 -22.82 1.19
N SER A 267 9.85 -22.22 1.37
CA SER A 267 10.17 -21.36 2.54
C SER A 267 10.01 -19.86 2.25
N LEU A 268 9.67 -19.50 1.01
CA LEU A 268 9.50 -18.12 0.54
C LEU A 268 8.02 -17.87 0.26
N VAL A 269 7.25 -17.53 1.29
CA VAL A 269 5.80 -17.30 1.18
C VAL A 269 5.49 -15.82 1.36
N VAL A 270 4.80 -15.22 0.38
CA VAL A 270 4.25 -13.86 0.46
C VAL A 270 2.74 -13.94 0.58
N TRP A 271 2.20 -13.24 1.56
CA TRP A 271 0.76 -13.12 1.76
C TRP A 271 0.27 -11.76 1.29
N ALA A 272 -0.45 -11.74 0.18
CA ALA A 272 -1.04 -10.57 -0.46
C ALA A 272 -2.58 -10.66 -0.53
N ALA A 273 -3.19 -11.58 0.22
CA ALA A 273 -4.62 -11.86 0.17
C ALA A 273 -5.39 -11.06 1.20
N GLY A 274 -6.42 -10.36 0.74
CA GLY A 274 -7.36 -9.63 1.59
C GLY A 274 -6.74 -8.47 2.36
N ILE A 275 -7.58 -7.58 2.82
CA ILE A 275 -7.21 -6.46 3.69
C ILE A 275 -8.20 -6.34 4.86
N LYS A 276 -7.73 -5.78 5.96
CA LYS A 276 -8.55 -5.33 7.10
C LYS A 276 -7.96 -4.03 7.65
N ALA A 277 -8.79 -3.19 8.24
CA ALA A 277 -8.28 -2.05 8.97
C ALA A 277 -7.61 -2.52 10.28
N PRO A 278 -6.71 -1.72 10.88
CA PRO A 278 -6.09 -2.07 12.15
C PRO A 278 -7.12 -2.32 13.24
N GLU A 279 -6.97 -3.43 13.97
CA GLU A 279 -7.95 -3.94 14.93
C GLU A 279 -8.27 -2.94 16.05
N PHE A 280 -7.27 -2.15 16.50
CA PHE A 280 -7.49 -1.18 17.57
C PHE A 280 -8.58 -0.15 17.26
N LEU A 281 -8.91 0.08 15.97
CA LEU A 281 -9.99 0.99 15.57
C LEU A 281 -11.36 0.50 16.07
N SER A 282 -11.57 -0.81 16.17
CA SER A 282 -12.80 -1.40 16.72
C SER A 282 -12.90 -1.25 18.24
N HIS A 283 -11.79 -0.97 18.91
CA HIS A 283 -11.76 -0.79 20.37
C HIS A 283 -11.92 0.68 20.79
N ILE A 284 -11.96 1.63 19.85
CA ILE A 284 -12.16 3.05 20.15
C ILE A 284 -13.61 3.29 20.55
N LYS A 285 -13.83 3.69 21.80
CA LYS A 285 -15.17 4.01 22.30
C LYS A 285 -15.75 5.21 21.56
N GLY A 286 -16.99 5.08 21.09
CA GLY A 286 -17.67 6.15 20.35
C GLY A 286 -17.38 6.16 18.85
N ILE A 287 -16.75 5.13 18.32
CA ILE A 287 -16.59 4.87 16.88
C ILE A 287 -17.28 3.56 16.54
N GLU A 288 -17.94 3.50 15.40
CA GLU A 288 -18.55 2.29 14.86
C GLU A 288 -17.71 1.75 13.70
N THR A 289 -17.48 0.43 13.68
CA THR A 289 -16.72 -0.25 12.63
C THR A 289 -17.53 -1.39 11.98
N ASN A 290 -17.09 -1.83 10.81
CA ASN A 290 -17.61 -3.04 10.18
C ASN A 290 -16.80 -4.30 10.60
N SER A 291 -17.11 -5.47 10.02
CA SER A 291 -16.49 -6.76 10.36
C SER A 291 -14.99 -6.86 10.05
N ILE A 292 -14.46 -5.97 9.20
CA ILE A 292 -13.02 -5.86 8.89
C ILE A 292 -12.39 -4.61 9.52
N HIS A 293 -12.99 -4.13 10.62
CA HIS A 293 -12.55 -3.01 11.47
C HIS A 293 -12.51 -1.64 10.78
N GLN A 294 -13.09 -1.47 9.57
CA GLN A 294 -13.18 -0.16 8.92
C GLN A 294 -14.19 0.72 9.65
N ILE A 295 -13.82 1.96 9.90
CA ILE A 295 -14.69 2.97 10.54
C ILE A 295 -15.85 3.30 9.62
N LYS A 296 -17.07 3.16 10.11
CA LYS A 296 -18.27 3.59 9.37
C LYS A 296 -18.34 5.12 9.33
N VAL A 297 -18.40 5.66 8.13
CA VAL A 297 -18.44 7.11 7.93
C VAL A 297 -19.64 7.53 7.10
N GLU A 298 -20.08 8.74 7.36
CA GLU A 298 -21.09 9.44 6.56
C GLU A 298 -20.51 9.90 5.22
N SER A 299 -21.34 10.37 4.32
CA SER A 299 -20.88 10.94 3.04
C SER A 299 -19.99 12.19 3.19
N THR A 300 -19.99 12.82 4.36
CA THR A 300 -19.06 13.89 4.74
C THR A 300 -17.69 13.39 5.18
N LEU A 301 -17.48 12.07 5.23
CA LEU A 301 -16.34 11.36 5.82
C LEU A 301 -16.18 11.55 7.33
N GLN A 302 -17.18 12.09 8.00
CA GLN A 302 -17.27 12.10 9.46
C GLN A 302 -17.64 10.70 9.96
N SER A 303 -17.13 10.31 11.12
CA SER A 303 -17.60 9.10 11.81
C SER A 303 -19.11 9.17 12.04
N SER A 304 -19.82 8.04 11.88
CA SER A 304 -21.28 7.95 12.12
C SER A 304 -21.70 8.34 13.54
N LYS A 305 -20.76 8.37 14.50
CA LYS A 305 -21.03 8.61 15.93
C LYS A 305 -20.38 9.89 16.48
N ASP A 306 -19.40 10.46 15.78
CA ASP A 306 -18.66 11.64 16.26
C ASP A 306 -18.31 12.56 15.08
N THR A 307 -18.85 13.78 15.10
CA THR A 307 -18.68 14.77 14.02
C THR A 307 -17.32 15.46 14.02
N ASP A 308 -16.51 15.27 15.07
CA ASP A 308 -15.15 15.81 15.15
C ASP A 308 -14.10 14.80 14.70
N ILE A 309 -14.52 13.55 14.45
CA ILE A 309 -13.67 12.49 13.94
C ILE A 309 -14.02 12.18 12.48
N PHE A 310 -13.05 12.28 11.62
CA PHE A 310 -13.10 11.90 10.21
C PHE A 310 -12.29 10.64 9.98
N ALA A 311 -12.70 9.82 9.01
CA ALA A 311 -11.89 8.72 8.53
C ALA A 311 -11.98 8.60 7.01
N PHE A 312 -10.89 8.18 6.37
CA PHE A 312 -10.84 7.99 4.94
C PHE A 312 -9.74 7.01 4.48
N GLY A 313 -9.77 6.66 3.20
CA GLY A 313 -8.91 5.61 2.65
C GLY A 313 -9.33 4.22 3.12
N ASP A 314 -8.41 3.28 3.13
CA ASP A 314 -8.71 1.87 3.36
C ASP A 314 -9.23 1.56 4.79
N CYS A 315 -8.99 2.44 5.75
CA CYS A 315 -9.51 2.28 7.12
C CYS A 315 -10.96 2.75 7.30
N ALA A 316 -11.60 3.28 6.26
CA ALA A 316 -12.96 3.80 6.31
C ALA A 316 -13.92 3.02 5.42
N ALA A 317 -15.11 2.70 5.96
CA ALA A 317 -16.22 2.15 5.20
C ALA A 317 -17.12 3.32 4.72
N CYS A 318 -16.79 3.86 3.55
CA CYS A 318 -17.48 4.97 2.91
C CYS A 318 -18.31 4.46 1.73
N ALA A 319 -19.58 4.88 1.60
CA ALA A 319 -20.39 4.58 0.43
C ALA A 319 -19.89 5.34 -0.82
N VAL A 320 -20.02 4.74 -2.02
CA VAL A 320 -19.61 5.39 -3.29
C VAL A 320 -20.36 6.67 -3.58
N LYS A 321 -21.59 6.78 -3.09
CA LYS A 321 -22.45 7.98 -3.12
C LYS A 321 -23.46 7.91 -1.98
N PRO A 322 -24.06 9.02 -1.57
CA PRO A 322 -25.12 9.02 -0.57
C PRO A 322 -26.23 8.03 -0.90
N GLY A 323 -26.66 7.23 0.09
CA GLY A 323 -27.71 6.22 -0.04
C GLY A 323 -27.29 4.91 -0.76
N SER A 324 -26.03 4.75 -1.14
CA SER A 324 -25.53 3.51 -1.72
C SER A 324 -25.09 2.52 -0.65
N HIS A 325 -25.34 1.22 -0.87
CA HIS A 325 -24.78 0.13 -0.06
C HIS A 325 -23.39 -0.33 -0.57
N ILE A 326 -22.98 0.13 -1.76
CA ILE A 326 -21.68 -0.19 -2.34
C ILE A 326 -20.63 0.69 -1.69
N LEU A 327 -19.59 0.08 -1.15
CA LEU A 327 -18.47 0.79 -0.54
C LEU A 327 -17.42 1.19 -1.58
N VAL A 328 -16.74 2.29 -1.30
CA VAL A 328 -15.57 2.75 -2.06
C VAL A 328 -14.47 1.69 -1.98
N PRO A 329 -13.93 1.25 -3.12
CA PRO A 329 -12.86 0.26 -3.11
C PRO A 329 -11.57 0.85 -2.50
N PRO A 330 -10.77 0.03 -1.79
CA PRO A 330 -9.51 0.45 -1.18
C PRO A 330 -8.45 0.66 -2.27
N ARG A 331 -8.32 1.91 -2.71
CA ARG A 331 -7.42 2.32 -3.78
C ARG A 331 -6.81 3.69 -3.50
N ALA A 332 -5.59 3.92 -3.94
CA ALA A 332 -4.91 5.21 -3.81
C ALA A 332 -5.72 6.37 -4.42
N GLN A 333 -6.37 6.15 -5.58
CA GLN A 333 -7.23 7.18 -6.20
C GLN A 333 -8.41 7.60 -5.31
N ALA A 334 -9.00 6.66 -4.56
CA ALA A 334 -10.07 6.97 -3.61
C ALA A 334 -9.54 7.83 -2.46
N ALA A 335 -8.40 7.45 -1.89
CA ALA A 335 -7.76 8.22 -0.82
C ALA A 335 -7.40 9.65 -1.27
N HIS A 336 -6.91 9.85 -2.50
CA HIS A 336 -6.66 11.18 -3.06
C HIS A 336 -7.92 12.04 -3.18
N GLN A 337 -9.00 11.46 -3.74
CA GLN A 337 -10.28 12.18 -3.88
C GLN A 337 -10.85 12.56 -2.51
N GLN A 338 -10.79 11.64 -1.55
CA GLN A 338 -11.23 11.87 -0.18
C GLN A 338 -10.38 12.92 0.53
N ALA A 339 -9.06 12.89 0.40
CA ALA A 339 -8.15 13.89 0.94
C ALA A 339 -8.44 15.30 0.35
N ALA A 340 -8.69 15.39 -0.96
CA ALA A 340 -9.03 16.64 -1.62
C ALA A 340 -10.36 17.22 -1.14
N MET A 341 -11.35 16.36 -0.85
CA MET A 341 -12.62 16.80 -0.25
C MET A 341 -12.43 17.20 1.21
N LEU A 342 -11.71 16.39 2.01
CA LEU A 342 -11.46 16.68 3.43
C LEU A 342 -10.68 17.97 3.63
N TYR A 343 -9.76 18.32 2.74
CA TYR A 343 -9.12 19.63 2.75
C TYR A 343 -10.16 20.77 2.76
N LYS A 344 -11.18 20.68 1.89
CA LYS A 344 -12.27 21.68 1.83
C LYS A 344 -13.13 21.62 3.09
N SER A 345 -13.49 20.43 3.54
CA SER A 345 -14.34 20.20 4.73
C SER A 345 -13.69 20.73 6.01
N ILE A 346 -12.44 20.41 6.26
CA ILE A 346 -11.72 20.86 7.46
C ILE A 346 -11.48 22.37 7.42
N LYS A 347 -11.14 22.92 6.25
CA LYS A 347 -11.01 24.37 6.08
C LYS A 347 -12.34 25.09 6.38
N LEU A 348 -13.46 24.56 5.91
CA LEU A 348 -14.79 25.08 6.24
C LEU A 348 -15.10 24.97 7.74
N LYS A 349 -14.85 23.81 8.35
CA LYS A 349 -15.08 23.57 9.78
C LYS A 349 -14.29 24.54 10.66
N VAL A 350 -13.05 24.86 10.29
CA VAL A 350 -12.19 25.79 11.04
C VAL A 350 -12.59 27.24 10.83
N LEU A 351 -12.88 27.64 9.59
CA LEU A 351 -13.13 29.06 9.26
C LEU A 351 -14.60 29.47 9.33
N LYS A 352 -15.53 28.53 9.13
CA LYS A 352 -16.97 28.77 9.04
C LYS A 352 -17.74 27.57 9.62
N PRO A 353 -17.67 27.34 10.96
CA PRO A 353 -18.15 26.11 11.60
C PRO A 353 -19.62 25.79 11.37
N ASN A 354 -20.45 26.81 11.10
CA ASN A 354 -21.90 26.65 10.87
C ASN A 354 -22.26 26.31 9.42
N LYS A 355 -21.27 26.22 8.49
CA LYS A 355 -21.56 25.84 7.11
C LYS A 355 -21.63 24.33 6.97
N LYS A 356 -22.59 23.87 6.16
CA LYS A 356 -22.73 22.46 5.79
C LYS A 356 -21.47 21.98 5.05
N LEU A 357 -20.96 20.82 5.46
CA LEU A 357 -19.81 20.20 4.83
C LEU A 357 -20.17 19.59 3.47
N PRO A 358 -19.25 19.55 2.51
CA PRO A 358 -19.44 18.88 1.23
C PRO A 358 -19.62 17.38 1.41
N THR A 359 -20.32 16.74 0.47
CA THR A 359 -20.52 15.30 0.41
C THR A 359 -19.58 14.66 -0.60
N TYR A 360 -19.08 13.49 -0.26
CA TYR A 360 -18.21 12.70 -1.12
C TYR A 360 -19.03 11.87 -2.12
N ILE A 361 -18.58 11.90 -3.36
CA ILE A 361 -19.05 11.02 -4.42
C ILE A 361 -17.80 10.45 -5.10
N TYR A 362 -17.66 9.13 -5.07
CA TYR A 362 -16.52 8.44 -5.68
C TYR A 362 -16.60 8.50 -7.21
N LYS A 363 -15.52 8.86 -7.83
CA LYS A 363 -15.33 8.78 -9.29
C LYS A 363 -14.29 7.70 -9.59
N ASP A 364 -14.71 6.65 -10.27
CA ASP A 364 -13.77 5.63 -10.73
C ASP A 364 -13.10 6.08 -12.03
N TYR A 365 -11.79 6.24 -11.99
CA TYR A 365 -10.99 6.57 -13.17
C TYR A 365 -10.40 5.32 -13.85
N GLY A 366 -10.78 4.13 -13.35
CA GLY A 366 -10.29 2.87 -13.85
C GLY A 366 -9.18 2.28 -12.98
N SER A 367 -8.54 1.26 -13.53
CA SER A 367 -7.49 0.50 -12.84
C SER A 367 -6.42 0.11 -13.84
N LEU A 368 -5.17 0.18 -13.41
CA LEU A 368 -4.00 -0.24 -14.15
C LEU A 368 -3.27 -1.30 -13.34
N VAL A 369 -2.82 -2.36 -13.99
CA VAL A 369 -1.99 -3.43 -13.41
C VAL A 369 -0.71 -3.49 -14.22
N ASN A 370 0.41 -3.36 -13.56
CA ASN A 370 1.74 -3.34 -14.17
C ASN A 370 2.38 -4.72 -14.10
N LEU A 371 2.67 -5.32 -15.24
CA LEU A 371 3.40 -6.57 -15.35
C LEU A 371 4.89 -6.32 -15.68
N GLY A 372 5.46 -5.26 -15.11
CA GLY A 372 6.85 -4.90 -15.28
C GLY A 372 7.20 -4.49 -16.71
N ARG A 373 8.18 -5.15 -17.30
CA ARG A 373 8.60 -4.89 -18.70
C ARG A 373 7.73 -5.60 -19.73
N TYR A 374 6.91 -6.55 -19.29
CA TYR A 374 6.20 -7.44 -20.20
C TYR A 374 4.94 -6.81 -20.76
N SER A 375 4.09 -6.28 -19.90
CA SER A 375 2.84 -5.60 -20.29
C SER A 375 2.34 -4.72 -19.16
N THR A 376 1.52 -3.75 -19.48
CA THR A 376 0.64 -3.07 -18.52
C THR A 376 -0.75 -3.14 -19.09
N VAL A 377 -1.69 -3.59 -18.29
CA VAL A 377 -3.07 -3.83 -18.69
C VAL A 377 -4.00 -3.03 -17.80
N GLY A 378 -5.02 -2.45 -18.37
CA GLY A 378 -5.94 -1.69 -17.56
C GLY A 378 -7.24 -1.33 -18.23
N ASN A 379 -8.05 -0.66 -17.46
CA ASN A 379 -9.33 -0.14 -17.88
C ASN A 379 -9.41 1.33 -17.48
N LEU A 380 -9.71 2.18 -18.44
CA LEU A 380 -10.05 3.59 -18.21
C LEU A 380 -11.55 3.74 -18.13
N MET A 381 -12.01 4.32 -17.03
CA MET A 381 -13.40 4.74 -16.87
C MET A 381 -13.43 6.27 -16.92
N GLY A 382 -14.09 6.85 -17.89
CA GLY A 382 -14.17 8.29 -18.04
C GLY A 382 -15.55 8.77 -18.48
N SER A 383 -15.97 9.87 -17.86
CA SER A 383 -17.19 10.58 -18.24
C SER A 383 -17.17 11.12 -19.67
N LEU A 384 -16.00 11.24 -20.29
CA LEU A 384 -15.81 11.72 -21.67
C LEU A 384 -16.04 10.64 -22.73
N LEU A 385 -15.98 9.34 -22.38
CA LEU A 385 -16.03 8.23 -23.33
C LEU A 385 -17.30 7.37 -23.18
N GLY A 386 -18.18 7.67 -22.24
CA GLY A 386 -19.46 6.97 -22.08
C GLY A 386 -19.38 5.47 -21.74
N GLY A 387 -18.18 4.96 -21.36
CA GLY A 387 -17.96 3.55 -21.09
C GLY A 387 -16.57 3.22 -20.56
N SER A 388 -16.26 1.93 -20.45
CA SER A 388 -14.94 1.45 -20.05
C SER A 388 -14.11 1.12 -21.29
N MET A 389 -12.91 1.73 -21.40
CA MET A 389 -11.96 1.45 -22.47
C MET A 389 -10.84 0.55 -21.95
N PHE A 390 -10.67 -0.62 -22.56
CA PHE A 390 -9.53 -1.49 -22.31
C PHE A 390 -8.27 -0.88 -22.93
N ILE A 391 -7.21 -0.80 -22.14
CA ILE A 391 -5.90 -0.33 -22.60
C ILE A 391 -4.82 -1.32 -22.19
N GLU A 392 -3.84 -1.51 -23.07
CA GLU A 392 -2.67 -2.35 -22.81
C GLU A 392 -1.40 -1.79 -23.46
N GLY A 393 -0.26 -2.35 -23.10
CA GLY A 393 1.04 -2.03 -23.68
C GLY A 393 1.59 -0.67 -23.26
N LEU A 394 2.26 0.03 -24.17
CA LEU A 394 3.01 1.25 -23.87
C LEU A 394 2.16 2.38 -23.29
N ILE A 395 0.95 2.57 -23.81
CA ILE A 395 0.04 3.63 -23.34
C ILE A 395 -0.34 3.39 -21.86
N ALA A 396 -0.77 2.16 -21.54
CA ALA A 396 -1.12 1.79 -20.17
C ALA A 396 0.09 1.97 -19.23
N ARG A 397 1.28 1.62 -19.68
CA ARG A 397 2.53 1.81 -18.92
C ARG A 397 2.84 3.28 -18.65
N LEU A 398 2.72 4.14 -19.65
CA LEU A 398 2.90 5.59 -19.46
C LEU A 398 1.90 6.15 -18.45
N MET A 399 0.66 5.71 -18.52
CA MET A 399 -0.38 6.12 -17.57
C MET A 399 -0.09 5.63 -16.15
N TYR A 400 0.40 4.39 -15.98
CA TYR A 400 0.80 3.88 -14.68
C TYR A 400 1.93 4.73 -14.06
N LEU A 401 2.95 5.06 -14.85
CA LEU A 401 4.03 5.95 -14.42
C LEU A 401 3.51 7.34 -14.05
N MET A 402 2.53 7.88 -14.80
CA MET A 402 1.92 9.18 -14.51
C MET A 402 1.17 9.20 -13.17
N LEU A 403 0.57 8.08 -12.71
CA LEU A 403 -0.09 8.03 -11.41
C LEU A 403 0.87 8.31 -10.26
N TYR A 404 2.07 7.73 -10.31
CA TYR A 404 3.10 8.02 -9.31
C TYR A 404 3.59 9.48 -9.39
N GLN A 405 3.79 10.00 -10.60
CA GLN A 405 4.19 11.40 -10.79
C GLN A 405 3.10 12.38 -10.32
N GLN A 406 1.84 12.03 -10.48
CA GLN A 406 0.72 12.82 -9.95
C GLN A 406 0.76 12.88 -8.42
N HIS A 407 1.05 11.76 -7.76
CA HIS A 407 1.24 11.75 -6.30
C HIS A 407 2.40 12.65 -5.87
N LEU A 408 3.57 12.51 -6.50
CA LEU A 408 4.73 13.35 -6.22
C LEU A 408 4.46 14.83 -6.49
N SER A 409 3.72 15.15 -7.55
CA SER A 409 3.39 16.54 -7.88
C SER A 409 2.43 17.18 -6.86
N ALA A 410 1.56 16.40 -6.25
CA ALA A 410 0.69 16.86 -5.16
C ALA A 410 1.48 17.22 -3.88
N LEU A 411 2.67 16.62 -3.69
CA LEU A 411 3.54 16.84 -2.54
C LEU A 411 4.63 17.89 -2.80
N HIS A 412 5.26 17.87 -3.96
CA HIS A 412 6.45 18.70 -4.27
C HIS A 412 6.23 19.79 -5.31
N GLY A 413 5.07 19.80 -5.96
CA GLY A 413 4.82 20.65 -7.11
C GLY A 413 5.39 20.09 -8.43
N LEU A 414 4.82 20.54 -9.54
CA LEU A 414 5.11 20.02 -10.89
C LEU A 414 6.57 20.21 -11.31
N VAL A 415 7.15 21.38 -11.02
CA VAL A 415 8.52 21.73 -11.43
C VAL A 415 9.55 20.76 -10.82
N SER A 416 9.45 20.50 -9.52
CA SER A 416 10.35 19.56 -8.82
C SER A 416 10.27 18.15 -9.38
N VAL A 417 9.06 17.72 -9.77
CA VAL A 417 8.83 16.39 -10.37
C VAL A 417 9.49 16.29 -11.74
N ILE A 418 9.40 17.34 -12.58
CA ILE A 418 10.06 17.37 -13.90
C ILE A 418 11.58 17.23 -13.74
N PHE A 419 12.21 18.00 -12.83
CA PHE A 419 13.65 17.88 -12.57
C PHE A 419 14.05 16.49 -12.06
N ARG A 420 13.26 15.87 -11.17
CA ARG A 420 13.49 14.50 -10.72
C ARG A 420 13.42 13.48 -11.87
N LEU A 421 12.46 13.63 -12.78
CA LEU A 421 12.35 12.78 -13.96
C LEU A 421 13.57 12.90 -14.88
N LEU A 422 14.02 14.11 -15.15
CA LEU A 422 15.21 14.37 -15.97
C LEU A 422 16.46 13.76 -15.32
N SER A 423 16.67 13.99 -14.03
CA SER A 423 17.77 13.38 -13.27
C SER A 423 17.74 11.85 -13.34
N LYS A 424 16.57 11.22 -13.15
CA LYS A 424 16.41 9.77 -13.21
C LYS A 424 16.68 9.18 -14.61
N ILE A 425 16.42 9.93 -15.67
CA ILE A 425 16.75 9.52 -17.05
C ILE A 425 18.26 9.55 -17.26
N ILE A 426 18.94 10.56 -16.75
CA ILE A 426 20.40 10.73 -16.90
C ILE A 426 21.15 9.65 -16.09
N SER A 427 20.76 9.43 -14.82
CA SER A 427 21.43 8.48 -13.93
C SER A 427 21.17 7.01 -14.24
N ARG A 428 20.15 6.71 -15.07
CA ARG A 428 19.71 5.34 -15.37
C ARG A 428 20.77 4.41 -15.99
N ARG A 429 21.80 4.99 -16.57
CA ARG A 429 22.91 4.22 -17.20
C ARG A 429 24.01 3.79 -16.21
N THR A 430 24.06 4.41 -15.03
CA THR A 430 25.10 4.21 -14.04
C THR A 430 24.65 3.43 -12.81
N GLU A 431 23.38 3.10 -12.71
CA GLU A 431 22.80 2.41 -11.55
C GLU A 431 22.44 0.96 -11.85
N ALA A 432 22.67 0.07 -10.88
CA ALA A 432 22.18 -1.30 -10.95
C ALA A 432 20.65 -1.33 -11.04
N ARG A 433 20.11 -2.21 -11.86
CA ARG A 433 18.66 -2.32 -12.10
C ARG A 433 17.92 -3.09 -11.01
N VAL A 434 18.67 -3.77 -10.16
CA VAL A 434 18.16 -4.57 -9.03
C VAL A 434 19.08 -4.35 -7.85
N LYS A 435 18.51 -4.26 -6.65
CA LYS A 435 19.26 -4.17 -5.39
C LYS A 435 19.98 -5.50 -5.16
N LEU A 436 21.29 -5.47 -4.99
CA LEU A 436 22.15 -6.64 -4.85
C LEU A 436 22.64 -6.86 -3.40
N HIS A 437 22.14 -6.09 -2.44
CA HIS A 437 22.51 -6.15 -1.02
C HIS A 437 21.39 -5.72 -0.11
#